data_6b2efbb01cde5d01fb847885b8ab2967
#
_entry.id   6b2efbb01cde5d01fb847885b8ab2967
#
_cell.length_a   1.000
_cell.length_b   1.000
_cell.length_c   1.000
_cell.angle_alpha   90.00
_cell.angle_beta   90.00
_cell.angle_gamma   90.00
#
_symmetry.space_group_name_H-M   'P 1'
#
loop_
_entity.id
_entity.type
_entity.pdbx_description
1 polymer ?
#
loop_
_entity_poly.entity_id
_entity_poly.type
_entity_poly.pdbx_seq_one_letter_code
_entity_poly.pdbx_strand_id
1 'polypeptide(L)' 'MSLAAEPDHERAAHEHQVAIFRAMTPQQRLRQGLRMNRMMRMALAAGFRHRHPAWSEEHVKRAVADRILHANTG' A
#
# COMPACT_ATOMS: atom_id res chain seq x y z
N MET A 1 1.03 24.72 -23.23
CA MET A 1 1.46 23.80 -22.18
C MET A 1 0.48 22.66 -22.04
N SER A 2 1.00 21.48 -21.90
CA SER A 2 0.22 20.25 -21.89
C SER A 2 -0.30 19.86 -20.51
N LEU A 3 -0.16 20.73 -19.52
CA LEU A 3 -0.62 20.44 -18.15
C LEU A 3 -2.11 20.16 -18.07
N ALA A 4 -2.88 20.79 -18.94
CA ALA A 4 -4.33 20.60 -18.96
C ALA A 4 -4.76 19.21 -19.41
N ALA A 5 -3.89 18.48 -20.14
CA ALA A 5 -4.20 17.14 -20.63
C ALA A 5 -3.92 16.06 -19.59
N GLU A 6 -3.03 16.32 -18.63
CA GLU A 6 -2.63 15.32 -17.61
C GLU A 6 -3.77 14.93 -16.68
N PRO A 7 -4.61 15.86 -16.17
CA PRO A 7 -5.72 15.49 -15.32
C PRO A 7 -6.71 14.54 -15.99
N ASP A 8 -6.92 14.69 -17.30
CA ASP A 8 -7.81 13.82 -18.03
C ASP A 8 -7.24 12.39 -18.16
N HIS A 9 -5.92 12.28 -18.38
CA HIS A 9 -5.24 10.99 -18.40
C HIS A 9 -5.29 10.29 -17.04
N GLU A 10 -5.03 11.05 -15.98
CA GLU A 10 -5.10 10.51 -14.62
C GLU A 10 -6.50 10.05 -14.28
N ARG A 11 -7.51 10.83 -14.67
CA ARG A 11 -8.91 10.48 -14.43
C ARG A 11 -9.28 9.21 -15.17
N ALA A 12 -8.90 9.09 -16.44
CA ALA A 12 -9.19 7.91 -17.24
C ALA A 12 -8.51 6.66 -16.66
N ALA A 13 -7.25 6.78 -16.24
CA ALA A 13 -6.54 5.69 -15.61
C ALA A 13 -7.19 5.27 -14.29
N HIS A 14 -7.60 6.24 -13.48
CA HIS A 14 -8.27 5.98 -12.22
C HIS A 14 -9.62 5.28 -12.44
N GLU A 15 -10.43 5.78 -13.37
CA GLU A 15 -11.72 5.18 -13.71
C GLU A 15 -11.56 3.75 -14.20
N HIS A 16 -10.52 3.49 -14.98
CA HIS A 16 -10.21 2.15 -15.48
C HIS A 16 -9.85 1.22 -14.33
N GLN A 17 -9.02 1.67 -13.40
CA GLN A 17 -8.67 0.89 -12.21
C GLN A 17 -9.87 0.60 -11.34
N VAL A 18 -10.75 1.57 -11.14
CA VAL A 18 -11.98 1.38 -10.38
C VAL A 18 -12.88 0.36 -11.06
N ALA A 19 -13.01 0.43 -12.37
CA ALA A 19 -13.82 -0.52 -13.13
C ALA A 19 -13.28 -1.95 -13.01
N ILE A 20 -11.97 -2.12 -13.12
CA ILE A 20 -11.32 -3.43 -12.94
C ILE A 20 -11.60 -3.96 -11.54
N PHE A 21 -11.44 -3.13 -10.52
CA PHE A 21 -11.65 -3.54 -9.13
C PHE A 21 -13.11 -3.95 -8.90
N ARG A 22 -14.07 -3.19 -9.46
CA ARG A 22 -15.49 -3.51 -9.35
C ARG A 22 -15.86 -4.82 -10.06
N ALA A 23 -15.15 -5.16 -11.13
CA ALA A 23 -15.36 -6.39 -11.86
C ALA A 23 -14.81 -7.62 -11.15
N MET A 24 -13.98 -7.44 -10.12
CA MET A 24 -13.40 -8.55 -9.37
C MET A 24 -14.45 -9.25 -8.52
N THR A 25 -14.31 -10.57 -8.37
CA THR A 25 -15.09 -11.32 -7.39
C THR A 25 -14.67 -10.92 -5.97
N PRO A 26 -15.51 -11.18 -4.95
CA PRO A 26 -15.10 -10.94 -3.57
C PRO A 26 -13.80 -11.64 -3.18
N GLN A 27 -13.57 -12.85 -3.68
CA GLN A 27 -12.33 -13.58 -3.42
C GLN A 27 -11.13 -12.89 -4.06
N GLN A 28 -11.29 -12.40 -5.29
CA GLN A 28 -10.23 -11.66 -5.97
C GLN A 28 -9.90 -10.36 -5.24
N ARG A 29 -10.92 -9.65 -4.75
CA ARG A 29 -10.73 -8.43 -3.96
C ARG A 29 -9.96 -8.72 -2.67
N LEU A 30 -10.31 -9.80 -2.00
CA LEU A 30 -9.62 -10.20 -0.78
C LEU A 30 -8.15 -10.52 -1.05
N ARG A 31 -7.87 -11.29 -2.09
CA ARG A 31 -6.48 -11.59 -2.48
C ARG A 31 -5.70 -10.34 -2.79
N GLN A 32 -6.31 -9.40 -3.51
CA GLN A 32 -5.68 -8.14 -3.84
C GLN A 32 -5.35 -7.34 -2.58
N GLY A 33 -6.30 -7.24 -1.64
CA GLY A 33 -6.10 -6.56 -0.37
C GLY A 33 -4.98 -7.19 0.45
N LEU A 34 -4.94 -8.53 0.52
CA LEU A 34 -3.90 -9.23 1.24
C LEU A 34 -2.51 -9.03 0.62
N ARG A 35 -2.46 -9.02 -0.72
CA ARG A 35 -1.20 -8.75 -1.44
C ARG A 35 -0.71 -7.34 -1.14
N MET A 36 -1.58 -6.35 -1.23
CA MET A 36 -1.22 -4.96 -0.95
C MET A 36 -0.76 -4.79 0.50
N ASN A 37 -1.43 -5.44 1.44
CA ASN A 37 -1.05 -5.40 2.85
C ASN A 37 0.34 -5.99 3.04
N ARG A 38 0.63 -7.12 2.40
CA ARG A 38 1.94 -7.76 2.47
C ARG A 38 3.03 -6.84 1.92
N MET A 39 2.78 -6.23 0.77
CA MET A 39 3.73 -5.31 0.14
C MET A 39 4.01 -4.10 1.03
N MET A 40 2.97 -3.55 1.63
CA MET A 40 3.11 -2.43 2.55
C MET A 40 3.94 -2.81 3.77
N ARG A 41 3.68 -3.97 4.36
CA ARG A 41 4.46 -4.46 5.51
C ARG A 41 5.92 -4.66 5.15
N MET A 42 6.20 -5.24 3.99
CA MET A 42 7.57 -5.44 3.51
C MET A 42 8.29 -4.11 3.31
N ALA A 43 7.62 -3.13 2.73
CA ALA A 43 8.19 -1.80 2.51
C ALA A 43 8.51 -1.10 3.83
N LEU A 44 7.59 -1.15 4.79
CA LEU A 44 7.79 -0.58 6.12
C LEU A 44 8.97 -1.26 6.83
N ALA A 45 9.03 -2.59 6.79
CA ALA A 45 10.11 -3.34 7.41
C ALA A 45 11.46 -2.99 6.81
N ALA A 46 11.54 -2.90 5.49
CA ALA A 46 12.76 -2.51 4.81
C ALA A 46 13.22 -1.11 5.22
N GLY A 47 12.27 -0.18 5.32
CA GLY A 47 12.56 1.18 5.78
C GLY A 47 13.09 1.21 7.20
N PHE A 48 12.48 0.46 8.11
CA PHE A 48 12.95 0.39 9.51
C PHE A 48 14.34 -0.25 9.60
N ARG A 49 14.59 -1.32 8.86
CA ARG A 49 15.91 -1.97 8.85
C ARG A 49 16.99 -1.01 8.35
N HIS A 50 16.66 -0.24 7.33
CA HIS A 50 17.60 0.73 6.77
C HIS A 50 17.94 1.84 7.76
N ARG A 51 16.93 2.38 8.46
CA ARG A 51 17.11 3.47 9.42
C ARG A 51 17.67 3.00 10.75
N HIS A 52 17.42 1.74 11.10
CA HIS A 52 17.79 1.19 12.41
C HIS A 52 18.47 -0.18 12.23
N PRO A 53 19.70 -0.21 11.68
CA PRO A 53 20.35 -1.48 11.36
C PRO A 53 20.65 -2.33 12.61
N ALA A 54 20.65 -1.74 13.79
CA ALA A 54 20.89 -2.47 15.03
C ALA A 54 19.64 -3.14 15.61
N TRP A 55 18.47 -2.85 15.07
CA TRP A 55 17.23 -3.46 15.55
C TRP A 55 17.17 -4.94 15.20
N SER A 56 16.65 -5.73 16.14
CA SER A 56 16.35 -7.14 15.87
C SER A 56 15.17 -7.25 14.92
N GLU A 57 15.02 -8.40 14.29
CA GLU A 57 13.85 -8.66 13.44
C GLU A 57 12.55 -8.60 14.24
N GLU A 58 12.58 -9.03 15.51
CA GLU A 58 11.44 -8.92 16.41
C GLU A 58 11.04 -7.46 16.63
N HIS A 59 12.03 -6.60 16.84
CA HIS A 59 11.78 -5.17 17.01
C HIS A 59 11.21 -4.54 15.75
N VAL A 60 11.74 -4.93 14.58
CA VAL A 60 11.24 -4.47 13.28
C VAL A 60 9.77 -4.86 13.11
N LYS A 61 9.42 -6.10 13.43
CA LYS A 61 8.03 -6.58 13.33
C LYS A 61 7.10 -5.77 14.20
N ARG A 62 7.49 -5.48 15.44
CA ARG A 62 6.68 -4.66 16.34
C ARG A 62 6.50 -3.25 15.81
N ALA A 63 7.57 -2.66 15.29
CA ALA A 63 7.51 -1.31 14.73
C ALA A 63 6.57 -1.24 13.53
N VAL A 64 6.58 -2.26 12.67
CA VAL A 64 5.65 -2.35 11.55
C VAL A 64 4.21 -2.43 12.06
N ALA A 65 3.94 -3.29 13.03
CA ALA A 65 2.61 -3.47 13.59
C ALA A 65 2.11 -2.17 14.23
N ASP A 66 2.94 -1.48 15.00
CA ASP A 66 2.61 -0.22 15.63
C ASP A 66 2.29 0.86 14.59
N ARG A 67 3.08 0.93 13.54
CA ARG A 67 2.87 1.91 12.47
C ARG A 67 1.52 1.71 11.79
N ILE A 68 1.17 0.46 11.50
CA ILE A 68 -0.11 0.13 10.86
C ILE A 68 -1.27 0.44 11.81
N LEU A 69 -1.14 0.08 13.07
CA LEU A 69 -2.17 0.34 14.07
C LEU A 69 -2.43 1.84 14.23
N HIS A 70 -1.37 2.64 14.35
CA HIS A 70 -1.50 4.09 14.48
C HIS A 70 -2.07 4.73 13.22
N ALA A 71 -1.74 4.23 12.05
CA ALA A 71 -2.30 4.74 10.81
C ALA A 71 -3.82 4.51 10.74
N ASN A 72 -4.31 3.40 11.33
CA ASN A 72 -5.72 3.08 11.34
C ASN A 72 -6.51 3.85 12.40
N THR A 73 -5.85 4.29 13.46
CA THR A 73 -6.49 5.00 14.56
C THR A 73 -6.32 6.51 14.49
N GLY A 74 -5.41 6.94 13.65
CA GLY A 74 -5.13 8.36 13.44
C GLY A 74 -6.15 9.03 12.58
#